data_b54c0f2a1b0ccd4933d02b83cc69b1b6
#
_entry.id   b54c0f2a1b0ccd4933d02b83cc69b1b6
#
_cell.length_a   1.000
_cell.length_b   1.000
_cell.length_c   1.000
_cell.angle_alpha   90.00
_cell.angle_beta   90.00
_cell.angle_gamma   90.00
#
_symmetry.space_group_name_H-M   'P 1'
#
loop_
_entity.id
_entity.type
_entity.pdbx_description
1 polymer ?
#
loop_
_entity_poly.entity_id
_entity_poly.type
_entity_poly.pdbx_seq_one_letter_code
_entity_poly.pdbx_strand_id
1 'polypeptide(L)'
;MSTADTPRTPSRVRPHIGARPEGAVAHRCARATRVMRHACPAWLVAFGVSPASAPPDVRVNARLRRALGRCVLATGRIDIRPDVASGPLSKLREVLCHELAHLAVHRLHGDSARPHGPEWRGLMAAAGFSPVAAARTCTVRRPMSTRTHTNGQARFEHRCPVCQMVRSARRPVRAWRCADCVAAGLTGALMVTRVDPRP
;
A
#
# COMPACT_ATOMS: atom_id res chain seq x y z
N MET A 1 5.26 31.34 -65.33
CA MET A 1 5.36 31.75 -63.92
C MET A 1 4.94 30.55 -63.08
N SER A 2 5.95 29.87 -62.59
CA SER A 2 5.77 28.57 -61.90
C SER A 2 5.72 28.83 -60.39
N THR A 3 4.65 28.44 -59.72
CA THR A 3 4.52 28.51 -58.23
C THR A 3 4.87 27.15 -57.64
N ALA A 4 5.99 27.11 -56.93
CA ALA A 4 6.46 25.93 -56.23
C ALA A 4 5.60 25.62 -55.02
N ASP A 5 5.05 24.38 -55.01
CA ASP A 5 4.32 23.83 -53.88
C ASP A 5 5.29 23.24 -52.86
N THR A 6 5.25 23.74 -51.60
CA THR A 6 6.13 23.32 -50.51
C THR A 6 5.43 22.18 -49.76
N PRO A 7 6.05 20.99 -49.58
CA PRO A 7 5.42 19.89 -48.87
C PRO A 7 5.33 20.16 -47.35
N ARG A 8 4.12 20.08 -46.81
CA ARG A 8 3.81 20.12 -45.36
C ARG A 8 4.39 18.91 -44.64
N THR A 9 5.25 19.18 -43.67
CA THR A 9 5.80 18.19 -42.73
C THR A 9 4.70 17.62 -41.85
N PRO A 10 4.59 16.27 -41.68
CA PRO A 10 3.59 15.69 -40.81
C PRO A 10 3.90 15.97 -39.34
N SER A 11 2.92 16.50 -38.62
CA SER A 11 2.95 16.74 -37.17
C SER A 11 3.26 15.44 -36.42
N ARG A 12 4.37 15.47 -35.64
CA ARG A 12 4.67 14.41 -34.67
C ARG A 12 3.57 14.31 -33.63
N VAL A 13 2.75 13.25 -33.72
CA VAL A 13 1.84 12.83 -32.66
C VAL A 13 2.67 12.37 -31.48
N ARG A 14 2.66 13.13 -30.39
CA ARG A 14 3.26 12.72 -29.11
C ARG A 14 2.42 11.57 -28.53
N PRO A 15 3.02 10.43 -28.15
CA PRO A 15 2.28 9.39 -27.44
C PRO A 15 1.90 9.91 -26.05
N HIS A 16 0.60 10.01 -25.78
CA HIS A 16 0.06 10.22 -24.45
C HIS A 16 0.33 8.96 -23.60
N ILE A 17 1.49 8.91 -22.93
CA ILE A 17 1.75 7.96 -21.85
C ILE A 17 1.25 8.62 -20.56
N GLY A 18 -0.06 8.66 -20.39
CA GLY A 18 -0.73 8.97 -19.14
C GLY A 18 -1.40 7.70 -18.65
N ALA A 19 -0.81 7.01 -17.69
CA ALA A 19 -1.55 5.98 -16.94
C ALA A 19 -2.79 6.65 -16.38
N ARG A 20 -3.98 6.14 -16.75
CA ARG A 20 -5.27 6.70 -16.33
C ARG A 20 -5.28 6.78 -14.80
N PRO A 21 -5.70 7.93 -14.21
CA PRO A 21 -5.71 8.11 -12.75
C PRO A 21 -6.52 7.03 -12.00
N GLU A 22 -7.49 6.43 -12.65
CA GLU A 22 -8.31 5.32 -12.14
C GLU A 22 -7.49 4.05 -11.87
N GLY A 23 -6.56 3.69 -12.73
CA GLY A 23 -5.69 2.53 -12.52
C GLY A 23 -4.77 2.68 -11.31
N ALA A 24 -4.27 3.89 -11.06
CA ALA A 24 -3.42 4.17 -9.90
C ALA A 24 -4.19 4.09 -8.58
N VAL A 25 -5.45 4.54 -8.54
CA VAL A 25 -6.31 4.43 -7.36
C VAL A 25 -6.67 2.97 -7.09
N ALA A 26 -7.06 2.21 -8.13
CA ALA A 26 -7.38 0.80 -8.02
C ALA A 26 -6.18 -0.02 -7.48
N HIS A 27 -4.97 0.24 -7.97
CA HIS A 27 -3.75 -0.41 -7.50
C HIS A 27 -3.46 -0.12 -6.02
N ARG A 28 -3.62 1.15 -5.58
CA ARG A 28 -3.43 1.55 -4.18
C ARG A 28 -4.46 0.91 -3.25
N CYS A 29 -5.71 0.86 -3.68
CA CYS A 29 -6.78 0.16 -2.97
C CYS A 29 -6.46 -1.33 -2.83
N ALA A 30 -6.09 -2.02 -3.91
CA ALA A 30 -5.73 -3.42 -3.90
C ALA A 30 -4.54 -3.71 -2.98
N ARG A 31 -3.54 -2.82 -2.93
CA ARG A 31 -2.42 -2.92 -1.99
C ARG A 31 -2.88 -2.82 -0.54
N ALA A 32 -3.64 -1.80 -0.19
CA ALA A 32 -4.11 -1.57 1.17
C ALA A 32 -5.03 -2.70 1.65
N THR A 33 -5.97 -3.14 0.81
CA THR A 33 -6.84 -4.29 1.08
C THR A 33 -6.05 -5.57 1.32
N ARG A 34 -5.00 -5.82 0.53
CA ARG A 34 -4.15 -6.99 0.69
C ARG A 34 -3.38 -6.97 2.01
N VAL A 35 -2.80 -5.81 2.36
CA VAL A 35 -2.11 -5.65 3.66
C VAL A 35 -3.07 -5.86 4.81
N MET A 36 -4.28 -5.29 4.75
CA MET A 36 -5.33 -5.51 5.76
C MET A 36 -5.68 -6.99 5.86
N ARG A 37 -5.96 -7.67 4.77
CA ARG A 37 -6.33 -9.09 4.75
C ARG A 37 -5.28 -9.98 5.40
N HIS A 38 -3.99 -9.70 5.16
CA HIS A 38 -2.89 -10.48 5.75
C HIS A 38 -2.63 -10.17 7.22
N ALA A 39 -2.81 -8.92 7.65
CA ALA A 39 -2.45 -8.50 9.00
C ALA A 39 -3.63 -8.53 9.99
N CYS A 40 -4.85 -8.35 9.50
CA CYS A 40 -6.06 -8.25 10.32
C CYS A 40 -6.27 -9.45 11.27
N PRO A 41 -6.11 -10.72 10.85
CA PRO A 41 -6.31 -11.84 11.76
C PRO A 41 -5.40 -11.79 12.99
N ALA A 42 -4.11 -11.49 12.80
CA ALA A 42 -3.15 -11.38 13.89
C ALA A 42 -3.47 -10.21 14.83
N TRP A 43 -3.89 -9.07 14.28
CA TRP A 43 -4.32 -7.92 15.09
C TRP A 43 -5.60 -8.19 15.86
N LEU A 44 -6.58 -8.86 15.25
CA LEU A 44 -7.83 -9.23 15.95
C LEU A 44 -7.56 -10.19 17.12
N VAL A 45 -6.65 -11.16 16.94
CA VAL A 45 -6.20 -12.03 18.04
C VAL A 45 -5.57 -11.21 19.16
N ALA A 46 -4.64 -10.28 18.82
CA ALA A 46 -4.02 -9.40 19.79
C ALA A 46 -5.02 -8.47 20.51
N PHE A 47 -6.12 -8.13 19.86
CA PHE A 47 -7.23 -7.33 20.44
C PHE A 47 -8.20 -8.15 21.28
N GLY A 48 -8.05 -9.46 21.37
CA GLY A 48 -9.01 -10.34 22.02
C GLY A 48 -10.35 -10.48 21.26
N VAL A 49 -10.34 -10.17 19.96
CA VAL A 49 -11.50 -10.26 19.07
C VAL A 49 -11.38 -11.50 18.20
N SER A 50 -12.50 -12.19 17.95
CA SER A 50 -12.50 -13.37 17.09
C SER A 50 -11.92 -13.09 15.70
N PRO A 51 -10.92 -13.84 15.24
CA PRO A 51 -10.33 -13.70 13.90
C PRO A 51 -11.28 -14.14 12.77
N ALA A 52 -12.40 -14.83 13.10
CA ALA A 52 -13.42 -15.22 12.13
C ALA A 52 -14.20 -14.03 11.54
N SER A 53 -14.05 -12.84 12.12
CA SER A 53 -14.64 -11.62 11.55
C SER A 53 -13.99 -11.29 10.21
N ALA A 54 -14.81 -11.07 9.17
CA ALA A 54 -14.29 -10.62 7.88
C ALA A 54 -13.50 -9.31 8.04
N PRO A 55 -12.35 -9.17 7.36
CA PRO A 55 -11.59 -7.94 7.39
C PRO A 55 -12.42 -6.77 6.85
N PRO A 56 -12.26 -5.55 7.40
CA PRO A 56 -12.99 -4.38 6.94
C PRO A 56 -12.68 -4.05 5.47
N ASP A 57 -13.66 -3.46 4.79
CA ASP A 57 -13.44 -2.88 3.46
C ASP A 57 -12.47 -1.70 3.56
N VAL A 58 -11.44 -1.68 2.71
CA VAL A 58 -10.43 -0.62 2.71
C VAL A 58 -10.49 0.14 1.40
N ARG A 59 -10.64 1.47 1.49
CA ARG A 59 -10.70 2.37 0.34
C ARG A 59 -9.65 3.46 0.40
N VAL A 60 -9.16 3.85 -0.77
CA VAL A 60 -8.30 5.02 -0.91
C VAL A 60 -9.18 6.25 -1.13
N ASN A 61 -9.06 7.23 -0.23
CA ASN A 61 -9.88 8.43 -0.22
C ASN A 61 -9.02 9.70 -0.33
N ALA A 62 -9.00 10.31 -1.52
CA ALA A 62 -8.25 11.54 -1.80
C ALA A 62 -8.82 12.79 -1.10
N ARG A 63 -10.02 12.70 -0.52
CA ARG A 63 -10.63 13.81 0.23
C ARG A 63 -10.09 13.94 1.66
N LEU A 64 -9.36 12.93 2.16
CA LEU A 64 -8.69 13.02 3.46
C LEU A 64 -7.54 14.03 3.37
N ARG A 65 -7.71 15.21 4.01
CA ARG A 65 -6.73 16.31 3.99
C ARG A 65 -5.79 16.27 5.18
N ARG A 66 -6.32 16.11 6.39
CA ARG A 66 -5.57 16.16 7.66
C ARG A 66 -5.34 14.79 8.28
N ALA A 67 -6.29 13.87 8.13
CA ALA A 67 -6.19 12.51 8.64
C ALA A 67 -5.44 11.61 7.66
N LEU A 68 -4.64 10.67 8.17
CA LEU A 68 -3.95 9.64 7.39
C LEU A 68 -4.88 8.48 7.02
N GLY A 69 -5.83 8.19 7.90
CA GLY A 69 -6.90 7.22 7.75
C GLY A 69 -8.18 7.72 8.43
N ARG A 70 -9.25 6.96 8.28
CA ARG A 70 -10.53 7.14 8.98
C ARG A 70 -11.26 5.81 9.05
N CYS A 71 -11.69 5.43 10.24
CA CYS A 71 -12.69 4.38 10.43
C CYS A 71 -14.11 4.98 10.32
N VAL A 72 -14.96 4.38 9.49
CA VAL A 72 -16.38 4.68 9.38
C VAL A 72 -17.13 3.65 10.20
N LEU A 73 -17.40 3.93 11.48
CA LEU A 73 -17.94 2.99 12.46
C LEU A 73 -19.26 2.38 12.01
N ALA A 74 -20.15 3.16 11.39
CA ALA A 74 -21.46 2.69 10.93
C ALA A 74 -21.39 1.56 9.89
N THR A 75 -20.32 1.49 9.11
CA THR A 75 -20.14 0.48 8.04
C THR A 75 -18.95 -0.45 8.28
N GLY A 76 -18.13 -0.15 9.27
CA GLY A 76 -16.85 -0.84 9.51
C GLY A 76 -15.81 -0.61 8.42
N ARG A 77 -16.00 0.38 7.53
CA ARG A 77 -15.07 0.69 6.43
C ARG A 77 -13.90 1.53 6.92
N ILE A 78 -12.74 1.29 6.34
CA ILE A 78 -11.53 2.07 6.58
C ILE A 78 -11.14 2.84 5.32
N ASP A 79 -11.11 4.16 5.41
CA ASP A 79 -10.60 5.04 4.35
C ASP A 79 -9.13 5.38 4.64
N ILE A 80 -8.26 5.29 3.61
CA ILE A 80 -6.82 5.59 3.72
C ILE A 80 -6.45 6.68 2.71
N ARG A 81 -5.61 7.63 3.14
CA ARG A 81 -5.08 8.68 2.25
C ARG A 81 -4.15 8.09 1.18
N PRO A 82 -4.15 8.63 -0.08
CA PRO A 82 -3.41 8.05 -1.21
C PRO A 82 -1.91 7.94 -0.99
N ASP A 83 -1.27 8.89 -0.31
CA ASP A 83 0.16 8.87 -0.01
C ASP A 83 0.53 7.79 1.01
N VAL A 84 -0.33 7.52 2.01
CA VAL A 84 -0.18 6.39 2.93
C VAL A 84 -0.31 5.07 2.19
N ALA A 85 -1.30 4.94 1.32
CA ALA A 85 -1.51 3.73 0.53
C ALA A 85 -0.34 3.42 -0.43
N SER A 86 0.39 4.44 -0.88
CA SER A 86 1.58 4.32 -1.75
C SER A 86 2.90 4.35 -0.98
N GLY A 87 2.88 4.74 0.28
CA GLY A 87 4.05 4.97 1.14
C GLY A 87 4.70 3.69 1.68
N PRO A 88 5.60 3.83 2.66
CA PRO A 88 6.25 2.70 3.32
C PRO A 88 5.23 1.72 3.91
N LEU A 89 5.51 0.42 3.81
CA LEU A 89 4.60 -0.62 4.29
C LEU A 89 4.38 -0.53 5.80
N SER A 90 5.42 -0.21 6.57
CA SER A 90 5.34 0.01 8.02
C SER A 90 4.32 1.08 8.37
N LYS A 91 4.33 2.21 7.66
CA LYS A 91 3.36 3.30 7.87
C LYS A 91 1.95 2.91 7.47
N LEU A 92 1.79 2.22 6.35
CA LEU A 92 0.48 1.70 5.93
C LEU A 92 -0.09 0.74 6.97
N ARG A 93 0.71 -0.19 7.50
CA ARG A 93 0.30 -1.12 8.56
C ARG A 93 -0.09 -0.40 9.84
N GLU A 94 0.71 0.57 10.28
CA GLU A 94 0.43 1.38 11.46
C GLU A 94 -0.92 2.09 11.34
N VAL A 95 -1.18 2.76 10.20
CA VAL A 95 -2.46 3.47 9.98
C VAL A 95 -3.62 2.50 9.87
N LEU A 96 -3.48 1.37 9.17
CA LEU A 96 -4.53 0.36 9.09
C LEU A 96 -4.86 -0.25 10.46
N CYS A 97 -3.85 -0.55 11.28
CA CYS A 97 -4.04 -1.05 12.64
C CYS A 97 -4.72 -0.01 13.53
N HIS A 98 -4.32 1.27 13.42
CA HIS A 98 -4.92 2.40 14.12
C HIS A 98 -6.44 2.49 13.87
N GLU A 99 -6.84 2.43 12.61
CA GLU A 99 -8.26 2.50 12.25
C GLU A 99 -9.03 1.23 12.64
N LEU A 100 -8.38 0.06 12.55
CA LEU A 100 -8.97 -1.20 13.02
C LEU A 100 -9.17 -1.19 14.53
N ALA A 101 -8.23 -0.61 15.30
CA ALA A 101 -8.35 -0.47 16.74
C ALA A 101 -9.55 0.41 17.15
N HIS A 102 -9.85 1.48 16.40
CA HIS A 102 -11.07 2.27 16.63
C HIS A 102 -12.34 1.43 16.43
N LEU A 103 -12.37 0.60 15.37
CA LEU A 103 -13.50 -0.29 15.13
C LEU A 103 -13.64 -1.34 16.23
N ALA A 104 -12.53 -1.91 16.70
CA ALA A 104 -12.52 -2.90 17.77
C ALA A 104 -12.99 -2.29 19.11
N VAL A 105 -12.48 -1.11 19.47
CA VAL A 105 -12.94 -0.39 20.69
C VAL A 105 -14.44 -0.13 20.64
N HIS A 106 -14.96 0.37 19.52
CA HIS A 106 -16.39 0.60 19.37
C HIS A 106 -17.22 -0.68 19.53
N ARG A 107 -16.74 -1.82 18.99
CA ARG A 107 -17.43 -3.11 19.14
C ARG A 107 -17.38 -3.67 20.55
N LEU A 108 -16.25 -3.46 21.26
CA LEU A 108 -16.04 -4.01 22.61
C LEU A 108 -16.65 -3.13 23.71
N HIS A 109 -16.64 -1.79 23.53
CA HIS A 109 -16.97 -0.83 24.57
C HIS A 109 -18.08 0.16 24.18
N GLY A 110 -18.57 0.08 22.93
CA GLY A 110 -19.57 1.02 22.42
C GLY A 110 -19.07 2.45 22.32
N ASP A 111 -20.00 3.42 22.44
CA ASP A 111 -19.69 4.86 22.32
C ASP A 111 -19.13 5.47 23.61
N SER A 112 -19.03 4.71 24.71
CA SER A 112 -18.52 5.20 26.00
C SER A 112 -17.02 5.39 26.03
N ALA A 113 -16.27 4.68 25.17
CA ALA A 113 -14.81 4.77 25.10
C ALA A 113 -14.36 6.05 24.36
N ARG A 114 -13.38 6.74 24.96
CA ARG A 114 -12.81 7.95 24.34
C ARG A 114 -11.95 7.61 23.15
N PRO A 115 -12.02 8.35 22.03
CA PRO A 115 -11.04 8.22 20.95
C PRO A 115 -9.61 8.34 21.50
N HIS A 116 -8.74 7.38 21.15
CA HIS A 116 -7.37 7.27 21.66
C HIS A 116 -7.26 7.17 23.21
N GLY A 117 -8.33 6.69 23.87
CA GLY A 117 -8.38 6.37 25.28
C GLY A 117 -7.47 5.19 25.69
N PRO A 118 -7.50 4.78 26.96
CA PRO A 118 -6.70 3.64 27.44
C PRO A 118 -7.01 2.36 26.68
N GLU A 119 -8.26 2.10 26.31
CA GLU A 119 -8.70 0.93 25.56
C GLU A 119 -8.01 0.88 24.19
N TRP A 120 -8.08 1.95 23.43
CA TRP A 120 -7.42 2.06 22.12
C TRP A 120 -5.90 1.93 22.25
N ARG A 121 -5.28 2.57 23.24
CA ARG A 121 -3.82 2.46 23.49
C ARG A 121 -3.42 1.04 23.81
N GLY A 122 -4.21 0.34 24.62
CA GLY A 122 -3.98 -1.08 24.94
C GLY A 122 -3.97 -1.95 23.68
N LEU A 123 -4.94 -1.77 22.78
CA LEU A 123 -5.01 -2.51 21.52
C LEU A 123 -3.81 -2.23 20.61
N MET A 124 -3.41 -0.95 20.45
CA MET A 124 -2.25 -0.59 19.65
C MET A 124 -0.96 -1.24 20.19
N ALA A 125 -0.76 -1.18 21.52
CA ALA A 125 0.40 -1.78 22.16
C ALA A 125 0.40 -3.31 22.01
N ALA A 126 -0.76 -3.97 22.18
CA ALA A 126 -0.90 -5.41 21.99
C ALA A 126 -0.59 -5.87 20.55
N ALA A 127 -0.89 -5.04 19.55
CA ALA A 127 -0.53 -5.28 18.16
C ALA A 127 0.92 -4.90 17.81
N GLY A 128 1.74 -4.46 18.80
CA GLY A 128 3.14 -4.09 18.60
C GLY A 128 3.37 -2.72 17.98
N PHE A 129 2.38 -1.81 18.04
CA PHE A 129 2.51 -0.44 17.56
C PHE A 129 2.58 0.56 18.72
N SER A 130 3.25 1.68 18.48
CA SER A 130 3.28 2.78 19.45
C SER A 130 1.86 3.31 19.68
N PRO A 131 1.41 3.46 20.95
CA PRO A 131 0.07 3.98 21.26
C PRO A 131 -0.03 5.50 21.13
N VAL A 132 0.92 6.14 20.46
CA VAL A 132 0.88 7.57 20.15
C VAL A 132 -0.05 7.79 18.97
N ALA A 133 -1.07 8.63 19.14
CA ALA A 133 -1.93 9.05 18.03
C ALA A 133 -1.06 9.56 16.88
N ALA A 134 -1.17 8.93 15.71
CA ALA A 134 -0.26 9.06 14.58
C ALA A 134 0.23 10.49 14.36
N ALA A 135 1.52 10.69 14.49
CA ALA A 135 2.17 11.97 14.24
C ALA A 135 1.85 12.45 12.81
N ARG A 136 1.46 13.72 12.70
CA ARG A 136 0.99 14.39 11.48
C ARG A 136 2.05 14.53 10.36
N THR A 137 3.22 13.94 10.50
CA THR A 137 4.34 14.15 9.59
C THR A 137 4.86 12.82 9.04
N CYS A 138 4.36 12.43 7.86
CA CYS A 138 5.08 11.52 6.99
C CYS A 138 5.74 12.34 5.88
N THR A 139 7.03 12.64 6.01
CA THR A 139 7.85 13.08 4.89
C THR A 139 8.08 11.87 3.98
N VAL A 140 7.35 11.81 2.90
CA VAL A 140 7.54 10.79 1.87
C VAL A 140 8.89 11.05 1.19
N ARG A 141 9.94 10.30 1.57
CA ARG A 141 11.09 10.13 0.70
C ARG A 141 10.61 9.41 -0.56
N ARG A 142 10.67 10.11 -1.70
CA ARG A 142 10.41 9.50 -3.01
C ARG A 142 11.32 8.27 -3.16
N PRO A 143 10.79 7.10 -3.55
CA PRO A 143 11.64 5.98 -3.89
C PRO A 143 12.56 6.41 -5.04
N MET A 144 13.85 6.21 -4.87
CA MET A 144 14.83 6.40 -5.96
C MET A 144 14.39 5.48 -7.11
N SER A 145 14.11 6.11 -8.25
CA SER A 145 13.89 5.42 -9.52
C SER A 145 15.13 4.60 -9.83
N THR A 146 15.06 3.30 -9.72
CA THR A 146 16.09 2.41 -10.24
C THR A 146 16.03 2.47 -11.76
N ARG A 147 16.97 3.17 -12.39
CA ARG A 147 17.20 3.10 -13.83
C ARG A 147 17.41 1.64 -14.22
N THR A 148 16.46 1.09 -14.95
CA THR A 148 16.61 -0.22 -15.58
C THR A 148 17.50 -0.08 -16.79
N HIS A 149 18.77 -0.50 -16.69
CA HIS A 149 19.62 -0.70 -17.85
C HIS A 149 19.13 -1.97 -18.58
N THR A 150 18.58 -1.76 -19.76
CA THR A 150 18.13 -2.84 -20.66
C THR A 150 19.33 -3.40 -21.44
N ASN A 151 19.96 -4.44 -20.92
CA ASN A 151 20.77 -5.34 -21.74
C ASN A 151 19.94 -6.61 -21.98
N GLY A 152 19.82 -7.04 -23.24
CA GLY A 152 18.96 -8.11 -23.76
C GLY A 152 19.17 -9.53 -23.20
N GLN A 153 19.36 -9.68 -21.90
CA GLN A 153 19.48 -10.95 -21.21
C GLN A 153 18.21 -11.24 -20.40
N ALA A 154 17.77 -12.48 -20.39
CA ALA A 154 16.68 -12.97 -19.55
C ALA A 154 16.87 -12.51 -18.10
N ARG A 155 15.80 -12.03 -17.48
CA ARG A 155 15.79 -11.52 -16.11
C ARG A 155 14.75 -12.26 -15.29
N PHE A 156 14.97 -12.30 -14.00
CA PHE A 156 14.02 -12.80 -13.03
C PHE A 156 13.47 -11.63 -12.22
N GLU A 157 12.17 -11.46 -12.24
CA GLU A 157 11.48 -10.55 -11.33
C GLU A 157 11.12 -11.27 -10.04
N HIS A 158 11.51 -10.68 -8.93
CA HIS A 158 11.15 -11.09 -7.58
C HIS A 158 10.12 -10.12 -7.06
N ARG A 159 8.86 -10.53 -7.05
CA ARG A 159 7.72 -9.68 -6.65
C ARG A 159 7.21 -10.07 -5.27
N CYS A 160 7.09 -9.09 -4.38
CA CYS A 160 6.44 -9.31 -3.11
C CYS A 160 4.91 -9.42 -3.30
N PRO A 161 4.25 -10.51 -2.88
CA PRO A 161 2.80 -10.65 -3.02
C PRO A 161 2.03 -9.69 -2.11
N VAL A 162 2.66 -9.17 -1.05
CA VAL A 162 2.02 -8.27 -0.09
C VAL A 162 2.11 -6.80 -0.52
N CYS A 163 3.32 -6.24 -0.64
CA CYS A 163 3.52 -4.82 -0.95
C CYS A 163 3.75 -4.53 -2.44
N GLN A 164 3.83 -5.58 -3.29
CA GLN A 164 4.08 -5.50 -4.74
C GLN A 164 5.45 -4.89 -5.12
N MET A 165 6.38 -4.77 -4.16
CA MET A 165 7.75 -4.38 -4.45
C MET A 165 8.36 -5.39 -5.44
N VAL A 166 9.07 -4.88 -6.45
CA VAL A 166 9.73 -5.68 -7.48
C VAL A 166 11.23 -5.44 -7.42
N ARG A 167 12.00 -6.53 -7.47
CA ARG A 167 13.45 -6.52 -7.69
C ARG A 167 13.78 -7.41 -8.87
N SER A 168 14.70 -6.97 -9.72
CA SER A 168 15.16 -7.76 -10.86
C SER A 168 16.56 -8.30 -10.63
N ALA A 169 16.80 -9.54 -11.07
CA ALA A 169 18.12 -10.18 -11.04
C ALA A 169 18.36 -10.97 -12.34
N ARG A 170 19.62 -11.25 -12.65
CA ARG A 170 19.99 -12.12 -13.79
C ARG A 170 19.79 -13.60 -13.49
N ARG A 171 19.63 -13.98 -12.23
CA ARG A 171 19.39 -15.34 -11.74
C ARG A 171 18.28 -15.35 -10.70
N PRO A 172 17.54 -16.45 -10.52
CA PRO A 172 16.56 -16.55 -9.45
C PRO A 172 17.27 -16.60 -8.09
N VAL A 173 16.94 -15.66 -7.19
CA VAL A 173 17.51 -15.59 -5.84
C VAL A 173 16.41 -15.90 -4.83
N ARG A 174 16.24 -17.18 -4.52
CA ARG A 174 15.18 -17.68 -3.62
C ARG A 174 15.34 -17.22 -2.18
N ALA A 175 16.58 -16.89 -1.77
CA ALA A 175 16.87 -16.39 -0.42
C ALA A 175 16.43 -14.95 -0.20
N TRP A 176 16.13 -14.19 -1.24
CA TRP A 176 15.69 -12.81 -1.07
C TRP A 176 14.35 -12.73 -0.36
N ARG A 177 14.26 -11.73 0.51
CA ARG A 177 13.04 -11.35 1.21
C ARG A 177 12.74 -9.88 0.96
N CYS A 178 11.46 -9.52 1.04
CA CYS A 178 11.04 -8.13 1.04
C CYS A 178 11.41 -7.49 2.38
N ALA A 179 12.35 -6.56 2.37
CA ALA A 179 12.84 -5.91 3.59
C ALA A 179 11.69 -5.21 4.36
N ASP A 180 10.82 -4.49 3.65
CA ASP A 180 9.68 -3.79 4.27
C ASP A 180 8.68 -4.75 4.92
N CYS A 181 8.45 -5.91 4.28
CA CYS A 181 7.56 -6.93 4.83
C CYS A 181 8.19 -7.62 6.05
N VAL A 182 9.49 -7.92 6.01
CA VAL A 182 10.21 -8.49 7.15
C VAL A 182 10.24 -7.51 8.32
N ALA A 183 10.57 -6.24 8.07
CA ALA A 183 10.52 -5.19 9.10
C ALA A 183 9.11 -5.00 9.69
N ALA A 184 8.08 -5.35 8.94
CA ALA A 184 6.69 -5.33 9.38
C ALA A 184 6.21 -6.67 10.01
N GLY A 185 7.12 -7.59 10.35
CA GLY A 185 6.81 -8.86 11.00
C GLY A 185 6.18 -9.92 10.08
N LEU A 186 6.31 -9.77 8.75
CA LEU A 186 5.84 -10.75 7.77
C LEU A 186 7.01 -11.60 7.24
N THR A 187 6.72 -12.75 6.62
CA THR A 187 7.74 -13.64 6.06
C THR A 187 8.59 -12.99 4.98
N GLY A 188 8.06 -11.96 4.30
CA GLY A 188 8.71 -11.26 3.21
C GLY A 188 9.01 -12.13 1.98
N ALA A 189 8.40 -13.32 1.87
CA ALA A 189 8.62 -14.23 0.74
C ALA A 189 8.30 -13.55 -0.60
N LEU A 190 9.15 -13.77 -1.61
CA LEU A 190 9.02 -13.20 -2.94
C LEU A 190 8.59 -14.28 -3.94
N MET A 191 7.67 -13.93 -4.83
CA MET A 191 7.37 -14.72 -6.02
C MET A 191 8.43 -14.41 -7.08
N VAL A 192 8.96 -15.44 -7.72
CA VAL A 192 10.00 -15.31 -8.74
C VAL A 192 9.41 -15.68 -10.09
N THR A 193 9.45 -14.76 -11.04
CA THR A 193 8.98 -14.96 -12.41
C THR A 193 10.10 -14.66 -13.38
N ARG A 194 10.31 -15.54 -14.37
CA ARG A 194 11.23 -15.27 -15.47
C ARG A 194 10.60 -14.28 -16.44
N VAL A 195 11.34 -13.26 -16.80
CA VAL A 195 10.96 -12.27 -17.81
C VAL A 195 11.95 -12.38 -18.95
N ASP A 196 11.50 -12.87 -20.08
CA ASP A 196 12.31 -12.94 -21.28
C ASP A 196 12.35 -11.55 -21.95
N PRO A 197 13.46 -11.17 -22.59
CA PRO A 197 13.54 -9.93 -23.36
C PRO A 197 12.47 -9.97 -24.45
N ARG A 198 11.76 -8.86 -24.63
CA ARG A 198 10.87 -8.73 -25.79
C ARG A 198 11.71 -8.83 -27.06
N PRO A 199 11.22 -9.55 -28.09
CA PRO A 199 11.84 -9.61 -29.39
C PRO A 199 12.01 -8.22 -30.02
#